data_d8a9be645de38dbd3119038054e3fb4c
#
_entry.id   d8a9be645de38dbd3119038054e3fb4c
#
_cell.length_a   1.000
_cell.length_b   1.000
_cell.length_c   1.000
_cell.angle_alpha   90.00
_cell.angle_beta   90.00
_cell.angle_gamma   90.00
#
_symmetry.space_group_name_H-M   'P 1'
#
loop_
_entity.id
_entity.type
_entity.pdbx_description
1 polymer ?
#
loop_
_entity_poly.entity_id
_entity_poly.type
_entity_poly.pdbx_seq_one_letter_code
_entity_poly.pdbx_strand_id
1 'polypeptide(L)'
;MAEYDIFTSESVSEGHPDKVADQVSDAIVDAMIQQDPDSRVACETMIKTGMVAVAGETRSQSKINVEEIVRKTVADIGYDNDDVGFNANDCTVINALGMQSTDIAMGVDESGEHEQGAGDQGLMFGYATNETDTLMPAPINYAHRLVEKQAEVRRTKLDFLRPDAKSQLTFQYDSEGKPARIDAVVLSTQHSPDISQEELRTKVMEEIIEPVLPSNWMSSETKIFINPTGQFVIGGPVGDCGLTGRKIIVDTYGGMARHGGGAFSGKDPSKVDRSAAYAGRYVAKNIVAAGLSERCEIQISYAIGIAEPTSISLNTFGTGKIPDEEIISLVREHFDLRPKGLISMLDLKRPIYLRTAANGHFGRLDEEFTWERTDLADQLAKGL
;
A
#
# COMPACT_ATOMS: atom_id res chain seq x y z
N MET A 1 -28.50 6.99 3.97
CA MET A 1 -27.99 8.29 3.43
C MET A 1 -26.53 8.09 3.11
N ALA A 2 -26.05 8.66 2.01
CA ALA A 2 -24.63 8.64 1.67
C ALA A 2 -23.83 9.27 2.82
N GLU A 3 -22.69 8.68 3.16
CA GLU A 3 -21.79 9.24 4.18
C GLU A 3 -21.08 10.48 3.66
N TYR A 4 -20.83 10.51 2.35
CA TYR A 4 -20.18 11.61 1.64
C TYR A 4 -20.92 11.96 0.37
N ASP A 5 -21.08 13.24 0.11
CA ASP A 5 -21.54 13.76 -1.19
C ASP A 5 -20.36 13.83 -2.18
N ILE A 6 -19.17 14.14 -1.67
CA ILE A 6 -17.92 14.24 -2.43
C ILE A 6 -16.80 13.63 -1.59
N PHE A 7 -15.95 12.80 -2.22
CA PHE A 7 -14.77 12.24 -1.57
C PHE A 7 -13.54 12.28 -2.48
N THR A 8 -12.39 12.57 -1.88
CA THR A 8 -11.11 12.71 -2.60
C THR A 8 -10.08 11.76 -2.03
N SER A 9 -9.37 11.05 -2.91
CA SER A 9 -8.16 10.31 -2.56
C SER A 9 -7.01 10.71 -3.46
N GLU A 10 -5.78 10.55 -2.95
CA GLU A 10 -4.55 10.76 -3.71
C GLU A 10 -3.70 9.50 -3.74
N SER A 11 -2.85 9.41 -4.76
CA SER A 11 -1.78 8.43 -4.84
C SER A 11 -0.49 9.07 -5.36
N VAL A 12 0.62 8.37 -5.17
CA VAL A 12 1.93 8.79 -5.66
C VAL A 12 2.61 7.64 -6.41
N SER A 13 3.43 7.99 -7.40
CA SER A 13 4.14 7.01 -8.23
C SER A 13 5.25 6.29 -7.45
N GLU A 14 5.76 5.22 -8.05
CA GLU A 14 6.94 4.48 -7.58
C GLU A 14 8.18 5.38 -7.41
N GLY A 15 8.28 6.47 -8.17
CA GLY A 15 9.40 7.43 -8.10
C GLY A 15 9.21 8.56 -7.10
N HIS A 16 8.06 8.66 -6.42
CA HIS A 16 7.92 9.60 -5.31
C HIS A 16 8.92 9.28 -4.19
N PRO A 17 9.61 10.27 -3.59
CA PRO A 17 10.68 10.03 -2.61
C PRO A 17 10.29 9.07 -1.49
N ASP A 18 9.11 9.23 -0.88
CA ASP A 18 8.65 8.33 0.19
C ASP A 18 8.45 6.90 -0.34
N LYS A 19 7.96 6.73 -1.59
CA LYS A 19 7.78 5.40 -2.18
C LYS A 19 9.10 4.77 -2.63
N VAL A 20 10.08 5.56 -3.00
CA VAL A 20 11.46 5.06 -3.20
C VAL A 20 12.01 4.50 -1.89
N ALA A 21 11.82 5.21 -0.77
CA ALA A 21 12.22 4.75 0.55
C ALA A 21 11.51 3.46 0.96
N ASP A 22 10.19 3.37 0.74
CA ASP A 22 9.40 2.16 1.00
C ASP A 22 9.91 0.96 0.18
N GLN A 23 10.17 1.16 -1.11
CA GLN A 23 10.69 0.11 -1.99
C GLN A 23 12.08 -0.37 -1.59
N VAL A 24 12.98 0.53 -1.19
CA VAL A 24 14.31 0.14 -0.66
C VAL A 24 14.17 -0.70 0.60
N SER A 25 13.33 -0.26 1.54
CA SER A 25 13.10 -0.99 2.79
C SER A 25 12.51 -2.39 2.53
N ASP A 26 11.53 -2.50 1.64
CA ASP A 26 10.90 -3.78 1.30
C ASP A 26 11.81 -4.69 0.44
N ALA A 27 12.68 -4.13 -0.40
CA ALA A 27 13.69 -4.91 -1.11
C ALA A 27 14.67 -5.59 -0.14
N ILE A 28 15.02 -4.93 0.96
CA ILE A 28 15.84 -5.50 2.03
C ILE A 28 15.10 -6.60 2.78
N VAL A 29 13.80 -6.39 3.11
CA VAL A 29 12.95 -7.44 3.70
C VAL A 29 12.91 -8.67 2.81
N ASP A 30 12.63 -8.51 1.51
CA ASP A 30 12.56 -9.62 0.56
C ASP A 30 13.89 -10.37 0.42
N ALA A 31 15.00 -9.65 0.32
CA ALA A 31 16.32 -10.26 0.22
C ALA A 31 16.68 -11.10 1.46
N MET A 32 16.25 -10.68 2.65
CA MET A 32 16.44 -11.43 3.89
C MET A 32 15.53 -12.65 3.95
N ILE A 33 14.22 -12.50 3.71
CA ILE A 33 13.24 -13.58 3.75
C ILE A 33 13.54 -14.66 2.71
N GLN A 34 14.04 -14.28 1.54
CA GLN A 34 14.41 -15.23 0.49
C GLN A 34 15.48 -16.22 0.94
N GLN A 35 16.44 -15.80 1.78
CA GLN A 35 17.50 -16.64 2.31
C GLN A 35 17.14 -17.28 3.66
N ASP A 36 16.33 -16.60 4.46
CA ASP A 36 15.91 -17.03 5.78
C ASP A 36 14.45 -16.56 6.02
N PRO A 37 13.46 -17.46 5.79
CA PRO A 37 12.04 -17.14 5.97
C PRO A 37 11.64 -16.73 7.40
N ASP A 38 12.49 -17.01 8.39
CA ASP A 38 12.29 -16.64 9.78
C ASP A 38 12.96 -15.31 10.17
N SER A 39 13.49 -14.58 9.19
CA SER A 39 14.09 -13.27 9.40
C SER A 39 13.15 -12.32 10.13
N ARG A 40 13.69 -11.59 11.11
CA ARG A 40 13.05 -10.46 11.78
C ARG A 40 13.69 -9.19 11.26
N VAL A 41 12.87 -8.31 10.70
CA VAL A 41 13.34 -7.09 10.03
C VAL A 41 12.46 -5.91 10.43
N ALA A 42 13.11 -4.84 10.86
CA ALA A 42 12.55 -3.51 10.98
C ALA A 42 13.54 -2.57 10.31
N CYS A 43 13.27 -2.19 9.06
CA CYS A 43 14.17 -1.45 8.20
C CYS A 43 13.54 -0.13 7.75
N GLU A 44 14.15 0.97 8.14
CA GLU A 44 13.75 2.32 7.79
C GLU A 44 14.75 2.90 6.78
N THR A 45 14.25 3.59 5.77
CA THR A 45 15.06 4.25 4.75
C THR A 45 14.75 5.74 4.70
N MET A 46 15.78 6.54 4.60
CA MET A 46 15.71 7.95 4.25
C MET A 46 16.46 8.20 2.93
N ILE A 47 15.83 8.89 1.99
CA ILE A 47 16.45 9.25 0.72
C ILE A 47 16.36 10.76 0.49
N LYS A 48 17.48 11.37 0.11
CA LYS A 48 17.58 12.79 -0.22
C LYS A 48 18.75 12.97 -1.19
N THR A 49 18.82 14.12 -1.86
CA THR A 49 19.84 14.45 -2.86
C THR A 49 21.20 13.82 -2.57
N GLY A 50 21.64 12.91 -3.42
CA GLY A 50 22.95 12.26 -3.33
C GLY A 50 23.13 11.26 -2.20
N MET A 51 22.08 10.90 -1.44
CA MET A 51 22.20 10.01 -0.28
C MET A 51 20.99 9.09 -0.11
N VAL A 52 21.27 7.83 0.26
CA VAL A 52 20.30 6.87 0.80
C VAL A 52 20.84 6.36 2.13
N ALA A 53 20.11 6.55 3.21
CA ALA A 53 20.45 6.02 4.53
C ALA A 53 19.44 4.95 4.92
N VAL A 54 19.95 3.79 5.32
CA VAL A 54 19.17 2.65 5.81
C VAL A 54 19.54 2.42 7.26
N ALA A 55 18.56 2.35 8.14
CA ALA A 55 18.73 2.12 9.56
C ALA A 55 17.67 1.15 10.10
N GLY A 56 17.93 0.56 11.26
CA GLY A 56 16.97 -0.34 11.91
C GLY A 56 17.63 -1.58 12.50
N GLU A 57 16.81 -2.57 12.81
CA GLU A 57 17.25 -3.80 13.48
C GLU A 57 16.85 -5.04 12.70
N THR A 58 17.76 -6.01 12.68
CA THR A 58 17.53 -7.30 12.01
C THR A 58 17.99 -8.47 12.87
N ARG A 59 17.30 -9.62 12.73
CA ARG A 59 17.75 -10.91 13.24
C ARG A 59 17.50 -11.95 12.14
N SER A 60 18.56 -12.38 11.47
CA SER A 60 18.50 -13.26 10.32
C SER A 60 19.81 -14.06 10.15
N GLN A 61 19.71 -15.24 9.54
CA GLN A 61 20.86 -15.99 9.04
C GLN A 61 21.29 -15.54 7.63
N SER A 62 20.54 -14.67 7.01
CA SER A 62 20.80 -14.17 5.65
C SER A 62 22.10 -13.36 5.58
N LYS A 63 22.73 -13.41 4.41
CA LYS A 63 23.92 -12.59 4.07
C LYS A 63 23.58 -11.78 2.83
N ILE A 64 23.22 -10.53 3.03
CA ILE A 64 22.83 -9.61 1.96
C ILE A 64 23.85 -8.49 1.80
N ASN A 65 23.95 -7.96 0.58
CA ASN A 65 24.68 -6.73 0.30
C ASN A 65 23.68 -5.57 0.23
N VAL A 66 23.54 -4.83 1.31
CA VAL A 66 22.58 -3.73 1.43
C VAL A 66 22.83 -2.65 0.37
N GLU A 67 24.10 -2.30 0.12
CA GLU A 67 24.44 -1.28 -0.87
C GLU A 67 24.00 -1.68 -2.29
N GLU A 68 24.23 -2.93 -2.69
CA GLU A 68 23.81 -3.46 -3.98
C GLU A 68 22.28 -3.45 -4.13
N ILE A 69 21.56 -3.86 -3.09
CA ILE A 69 20.08 -3.84 -3.07
C ILE A 69 19.56 -2.42 -3.22
N VAL A 70 20.11 -1.48 -2.46
CA VAL A 70 19.73 -0.04 -2.53
C VAL A 70 19.94 0.49 -3.96
N ARG A 71 21.14 0.33 -4.51
CA ARG A 71 21.47 0.86 -5.85
C ARG A 71 20.59 0.25 -6.93
N LYS A 72 20.42 -1.07 -6.88
CA LYS A 72 19.55 -1.78 -7.82
C LYS A 72 18.10 -1.28 -7.75
N THR A 73 17.52 -1.20 -6.55
CA THR A 73 16.13 -0.77 -6.36
C THR A 73 15.91 0.65 -6.88
N VAL A 74 16.81 1.57 -6.54
CA VAL A 74 16.71 2.97 -6.98
C VAL A 74 16.90 3.11 -8.51
N ALA A 75 17.82 2.33 -9.09
CA ALA A 75 18.01 2.31 -10.55
C ALA A 75 16.80 1.72 -11.29
N ASP A 76 16.23 0.61 -10.79
CA ASP A 76 15.04 -0.04 -11.38
C ASP A 76 13.81 0.87 -11.41
N ILE A 77 13.70 1.80 -10.45
CA ILE A 77 12.67 2.85 -10.44
C ILE A 77 12.87 3.86 -11.57
N GLY A 78 14.11 4.06 -12.01
CA GLY A 78 14.48 5.00 -13.09
C GLY A 78 15.31 6.19 -12.63
N TYR A 79 15.95 6.09 -11.46
CA TYR A 79 16.95 7.03 -10.97
C TYR A 79 18.36 6.47 -11.22
N ASP A 80 18.72 6.32 -12.49
CA ASP A 80 19.91 5.63 -12.96
C ASP A 80 20.91 6.54 -13.72
N ASN A 81 20.56 7.82 -13.87
CA ASN A 81 21.36 8.80 -14.58
C ASN A 81 21.17 10.23 -14.03
N ASP A 82 22.07 11.15 -14.42
CA ASP A 82 22.10 12.52 -13.91
C ASP A 82 20.96 13.41 -14.46
N ASP A 83 20.38 13.05 -15.61
CA ASP A 83 19.31 13.84 -16.25
C ASP A 83 18.02 13.85 -15.42
N VAL A 84 17.80 12.82 -14.57
CA VAL A 84 16.67 12.75 -13.64
C VAL A 84 16.99 13.41 -12.28
N GLY A 85 18.22 13.92 -12.12
CA GLY A 85 18.70 14.65 -10.95
C GLY A 85 19.14 13.78 -9.77
N PHE A 86 18.88 12.47 -9.78
CA PHE A 86 19.33 11.50 -8.78
C PHE A 86 19.88 10.26 -9.49
N ASN A 87 21.09 9.84 -9.12
CA ASN A 87 21.76 8.71 -9.75
C ASN A 87 22.14 7.66 -8.72
N ALA A 88 21.55 6.46 -8.84
CA ALA A 88 21.81 5.33 -7.96
C ALA A 88 23.30 4.92 -7.91
N ASN A 89 24.04 5.14 -9.00
CA ASN A 89 25.44 4.76 -9.09
C ASN A 89 26.36 5.68 -8.27
N ASP A 90 25.99 6.96 -8.14
CA ASP A 90 26.84 8.00 -7.53
C ASP A 90 26.39 8.41 -6.14
N CYS A 91 25.20 7.99 -5.67
CA CYS A 91 24.71 8.34 -4.36
C CYS A 91 25.53 7.68 -3.24
N THR A 92 25.63 8.36 -2.10
CA THR A 92 26.19 7.79 -0.87
C THR A 92 25.16 6.85 -0.24
N VAL A 93 25.55 5.61 0.01
CA VAL A 93 24.73 4.65 0.77
C VAL A 93 25.27 4.53 2.19
N ILE A 94 24.43 4.88 3.18
CA ILE A 94 24.74 4.74 4.59
C ILE A 94 23.95 3.52 5.11
N ASN A 95 24.66 2.53 5.62
CA ASN A 95 24.08 1.35 6.23
C ASN A 95 24.29 1.38 7.75
N ALA A 96 23.21 1.57 8.50
CA ALA A 96 23.15 1.56 9.96
C ALA A 96 22.17 0.47 10.48
N LEU A 97 22.02 -0.64 9.75
CA LEU A 97 21.30 -1.81 10.25
C LEU A 97 22.09 -2.49 11.36
N GLY A 98 21.46 -2.64 12.52
CA GLY A 98 22.00 -3.32 13.68
C GLY A 98 21.34 -4.67 13.96
N MET A 99 21.82 -5.36 14.99
CA MET A 99 21.18 -6.59 15.48
C MET A 99 20.04 -6.25 16.43
N GLN A 100 18.92 -6.97 16.32
CA GLN A 100 17.77 -6.83 17.21
C GLN A 100 18.15 -7.16 18.67
N SER A 101 17.61 -6.37 19.62
CA SER A 101 17.78 -6.61 21.06
C SER A 101 17.20 -7.98 21.47
N THR A 102 17.94 -8.69 22.33
CA THR A 102 17.51 -9.98 22.90
C THR A 102 16.28 -9.85 23.81
N ASP A 103 16.09 -8.69 24.44
CA ASP A 103 14.96 -8.46 25.36
C ASP A 103 13.61 -8.46 24.64
N ILE A 104 13.56 -7.91 23.41
CA ILE A 104 12.36 -7.92 22.58
C ILE A 104 12.04 -9.34 22.10
N ALA A 105 13.07 -10.13 21.78
CA ALA A 105 12.92 -11.51 21.31
C ALA A 105 12.24 -12.42 22.34
N MET A 106 12.53 -12.27 23.63
CA MET A 106 11.99 -13.12 24.70
C MET A 106 10.47 -12.99 24.88
N GLY A 107 9.88 -11.84 24.58
CA GLY A 107 8.43 -11.61 24.73
C GLY A 107 7.59 -12.04 23.53
N VAL A 108 8.22 -12.31 22.38
CA VAL A 108 7.55 -12.48 21.08
C VAL A 108 7.72 -13.89 20.52
N ASP A 109 8.87 -14.54 20.83
CA ASP A 109 9.17 -15.85 20.26
C ASP A 109 8.43 -16.99 20.96
N GLU A 110 8.06 -18.00 20.19
CA GLU A 110 7.50 -19.25 20.69
C GLU A 110 8.50 -19.97 21.58
N SER A 111 8.12 -20.31 22.82
CA SER A 111 8.98 -21.06 23.74
C SER A 111 8.15 -21.96 24.67
N GLY A 112 8.36 -23.28 24.58
CA GLY A 112 7.66 -24.25 25.41
C GLY A 112 6.14 -24.22 25.22
N GLU A 113 5.41 -23.87 26.27
CA GLU A 113 3.93 -23.73 26.22
C GLU A 113 3.46 -22.32 25.77
N HIS A 114 4.41 -21.39 25.53
CA HIS A 114 4.10 -20.02 25.11
C HIS A 114 3.96 -19.95 23.59
N GLU A 115 2.74 -19.68 23.12
CA GLU A 115 2.44 -19.41 21.71
C GLU A 115 3.01 -18.04 21.29
N GLN A 116 3.44 -17.90 20.03
CA GLN A 116 3.92 -16.63 19.49
C GLN A 116 2.91 -15.51 19.73
N GLY A 117 3.26 -14.54 20.56
CA GLY A 117 2.47 -13.35 20.83
C GLY A 117 2.71 -12.24 19.79
N ALA A 118 1.90 -11.19 19.86
CA ALA A 118 2.12 -9.99 19.06
C ALA A 118 3.43 -9.30 19.47
N GLY A 119 4.18 -8.85 18.47
CA GLY A 119 5.47 -8.16 18.69
C GLY A 119 5.35 -6.75 19.26
N ASP A 120 4.16 -6.19 19.22
CA ASP A 120 3.82 -4.88 19.78
C ASP A 120 2.32 -4.82 20.12
N GLN A 121 1.93 -3.81 20.87
CA GLN A 121 0.54 -3.39 20.97
C GLN A 121 0.14 -2.64 19.70
N GLY A 122 -1.14 -2.67 19.34
CA GLY A 122 -1.62 -1.89 18.21
C GLY A 122 -3.05 -2.22 17.82
N LEU A 123 -3.55 -1.44 16.87
CA LEU A 123 -4.84 -1.65 16.24
C LEU A 123 -4.70 -1.48 14.72
N MET A 124 -5.32 -2.36 13.96
CA MET A 124 -5.25 -2.38 12.51
C MET A 124 -6.66 -2.44 11.94
N PHE A 125 -6.82 -1.86 10.75
CA PHE A 125 -8.09 -1.83 10.05
C PHE A 125 -8.01 -2.58 8.74
N GLY A 126 -9.07 -3.31 8.41
CA GLY A 126 -9.35 -3.82 7.08
C GLY A 126 -10.63 -3.19 6.54
N TYR A 127 -10.70 -3.01 5.23
CA TYR A 127 -11.86 -2.43 4.57
C TYR A 127 -12.11 -3.06 3.20
N ALA A 128 -13.36 -3.15 2.80
CA ALA A 128 -13.79 -3.47 1.46
C ALA A 128 -15.13 -2.80 1.14
N THR A 129 -15.36 -2.51 -0.13
CA THR A 129 -16.61 -1.95 -0.65
C THR A 129 -16.85 -2.45 -2.06
N ASN A 130 -18.11 -2.59 -2.46
CA ASN A 130 -18.49 -3.05 -3.80
C ASN A 130 -18.45 -1.95 -4.88
N GLU A 131 -17.70 -0.87 -4.65
CA GLU A 131 -17.57 0.26 -5.59
C GLU A 131 -16.79 -0.09 -6.85
N THR A 132 -15.85 -1.03 -6.77
CA THR A 132 -14.99 -1.46 -7.88
C THR A 132 -14.88 -2.98 -7.93
N ASP A 133 -14.39 -3.50 -9.03
CA ASP A 133 -14.14 -4.93 -9.28
C ASP A 133 -13.12 -5.54 -8.30
N THR A 134 -12.20 -4.72 -7.77
CA THR A 134 -11.23 -5.12 -6.75
C THR A 134 -11.74 -5.00 -5.32
N LEU A 135 -13.01 -4.60 -5.14
CA LEU A 135 -13.63 -4.31 -3.85
C LEU A 135 -12.87 -3.24 -3.03
N MET A 136 -12.37 -2.23 -3.75
CA MET A 136 -11.72 -1.03 -3.20
C MET A 136 -12.58 0.22 -3.40
N PRO A 137 -12.39 1.27 -2.58
CA PRO A 137 -12.97 2.58 -2.84
C PRO A 137 -12.53 3.12 -4.21
N ALA A 138 -13.47 3.64 -4.99
CA ALA A 138 -13.18 4.11 -6.35
C ALA A 138 -12.12 5.23 -6.40
N PRO A 139 -12.12 6.25 -5.52
CA PRO A 139 -11.14 7.33 -5.58
C PRO A 139 -9.69 6.85 -5.49
N ILE A 140 -9.36 6.02 -4.48
CA ILE A 140 -7.99 5.52 -4.33
C ILE A 140 -7.62 4.49 -5.39
N ASN A 141 -8.55 3.62 -5.78
CA ASN A 141 -8.32 2.60 -6.80
C ASN A 141 -7.90 3.23 -8.13
N TYR A 142 -8.62 4.25 -8.58
CA TYR A 142 -8.28 4.95 -9.82
C TYR A 142 -7.10 5.93 -9.67
N ALA A 143 -6.86 6.49 -8.48
CA ALA A 143 -5.66 7.26 -8.23
C ALA A 143 -4.39 6.39 -8.38
N HIS A 144 -4.41 5.14 -7.88
CA HIS A 144 -3.33 4.17 -8.12
C HIS A 144 -3.15 3.85 -9.59
N ARG A 145 -4.24 3.54 -10.31
CA ARG A 145 -4.19 3.21 -11.74
C ARG A 145 -3.61 4.34 -12.60
N LEU A 146 -3.82 5.61 -12.22
CA LEU A 146 -3.23 6.75 -12.93
C LEU A 146 -1.70 6.80 -12.79
N VAL A 147 -1.15 6.63 -11.60
CA VAL A 147 0.31 6.64 -11.38
C VAL A 147 0.97 5.37 -11.88
N GLU A 148 0.29 4.24 -11.83
CA GLU A 148 0.73 2.99 -12.46
C GLU A 148 0.83 3.13 -13.98
N LYS A 149 -0.19 3.71 -14.62
CA LYS A 149 -0.18 3.99 -16.06
C LYS A 149 0.89 5.01 -16.43
N GLN A 150 1.14 6.02 -15.60
CA GLN A 150 2.25 6.96 -15.78
C GLN A 150 3.60 6.23 -15.81
N ALA A 151 3.84 5.30 -14.88
CA ALA A 151 5.06 4.51 -14.85
C ALA A 151 5.21 3.58 -16.07
N GLU A 152 4.10 2.96 -16.51
CA GLU A 152 4.09 2.14 -17.73
C GLU A 152 4.45 2.95 -18.96
N VAL A 153 3.76 4.07 -19.22
CA VAL A 153 4.01 4.86 -20.45
C VAL A 153 5.35 5.58 -20.42
N ARG A 154 5.85 5.94 -19.24
CA ARG A 154 7.21 6.46 -19.07
C ARG A 154 8.26 5.48 -19.55
N ARG A 155 8.08 4.20 -19.24
CA ARG A 155 9.04 3.14 -19.63
C ARG A 155 8.90 2.69 -21.09
N THR A 156 7.73 2.90 -21.70
CA THR A 156 7.42 2.26 -23.00
C THR A 156 7.17 3.24 -24.15
N LYS A 157 6.76 4.49 -23.87
CA LYS A 157 6.21 5.36 -24.91
C LYS A 157 6.59 6.83 -24.79
N LEU A 158 6.62 7.38 -23.57
CA LEU A 158 6.81 8.81 -23.31
C LEU A 158 8.12 9.04 -22.56
N ASP A 159 9.23 9.04 -23.29
CA ASP A 159 10.61 9.16 -22.76
C ASP A 159 10.91 10.49 -22.05
N PHE A 160 10.09 11.53 -22.30
CA PHE A 160 10.17 12.78 -21.58
C PHE A 160 9.59 12.74 -20.15
N LEU A 161 8.82 11.71 -19.79
CA LEU A 161 8.32 11.53 -18.42
C LEU A 161 9.44 11.06 -17.49
N ARG A 162 9.38 11.52 -16.24
CA ARG A 162 10.34 11.17 -15.18
C ARG A 162 9.62 10.36 -14.07
N PRO A 163 10.38 9.73 -13.14
CA PRO A 163 9.79 8.79 -12.19
C PRO A 163 8.76 9.37 -11.21
N ASP A 164 8.92 10.63 -10.78
CA ASP A 164 8.07 11.23 -9.75
C ASP A 164 6.74 11.72 -10.33
N ALA A 165 5.65 11.31 -9.70
CA ALA A 165 4.30 11.78 -10.04
C ALA A 165 3.35 11.65 -8.86
N LYS A 166 2.27 12.45 -8.91
CA LYS A 166 1.16 12.40 -7.96
C LYS A 166 -0.15 12.47 -8.70
N SER A 167 -1.13 11.68 -8.27
CA SER A 167 -2.52 11.74 -8.74
C SER A 167 -3.47 12.06 -7.60
N GLN A 168 -4.58 12.71 -7.91
CA GLN A 168 -5.67 12.93 -6.98
C GLN A 168 -6.99 12.87 -7.75
N LEU A 169 -7.96 12.14 -7.21
CA LEU A 169 -9.28 12.01 -7.78
C LEU A 169 -10.36 12.39 -6.78
N THR A 170 -11.29 13.20 -7.22
CA THR A 170 -12.48 13.59 -6.48
C THR A 170 -13.70 12.97 -7.15
N PHE A 171 -14.42 12.14 -6.42
CA PHE A 171 -15.67 11.53 -6.84
C PHE A 171 -16.87 12.19 -6.16
N GLN A 172 -17.95 12.34 -6.90
CA GLN A 172 -19.27 12.59 -6.33
C GLN A 172 -19.97 11.25 -6.12
N TYR A 173 -20.70 11.16 -5.02
CA TYR A 173 -21.51 10.01 -4.64
C TYR A 173 -23.00 10.33 -4.74
N ASP A 174 -23.80 9.35 -5.10
CA ASP A 174 -25.25 9.47 -5.13
C ASP A 174 -25.87 9.31 -3.73
N SER A 175 -27.20 9.41 -3.66
CA SER A 175 -27.95 9.28 -2.39
C SER A 175 -27.88 7.87 -1.77
N GLU A 176 -27.44 6.87 -2.53
CA GLU A 176 -27.23 5.49 -2.06
C GLU A 176 -25.78 5.26 -1.60
N GLY A 177 -24.90 6.27 -1.77
CA GLY A 177 -23.48 6.18 -1.41
C GLY A 177 -22.64 5.46 -2.45
N LYS A 178 -23.06 5.46 -3.73
CA LYS A 178 -22.31 4.87 -4.84
C LYS A 178 -21.61 5.95 -5.66
N PRO A 179 -20.41 5.66 -6.21
CA PRO A 179 -19.72 6.59 -7.10
C PRO A 179 -20.59 6.94 -8.32
N ALA A 180 -20.90 8.22 -8.50
CA ALA A 180 -21.76 8.71 -9.56
C ALA A 180 -20.99 9.35 -10.71
N ARG A 181 -20.00 10.20 -10.39
CA ARG A 181 -19.15 10.86 -11.40
C ARG A 181 -17.84 11.35 -10.81
N ILE A 182 -16.87 11.62 -11.68
CA ILE A 182 -15.60 12.25 -11.32
C ILE A 182 -15.78 13.78 -11.41
N ASP A 183 -15.59 14.48 -10.28
CA ASP A 183 -15.65 15.94 -10.21
C ASP A 183 -14.32 16.57 -10.62
N ALA A 184 -13.17 15.99 -10.15
CA ALA A 184 -11.86 16.52 -10.45
C ALA A 184 -10.80 15.42 -10.59
N VAL A 185 -9.88 15.66 -11.52
CA VAL A 185 -8.65 14.86 -11.74
C VAL A 185 -7.47 15.80 -11.63
N VAL A 186 -6.51 15.48 -10.76
CA VAL A 186 -5.21 16.15 -10.70
C VAL A 186 -4.13 15.12 -11.00
N LEU A 187 -3.26 15.41 -11.96
CA LEU A 187 -2.09 14.61 -12.24
C LEU A 187 -0.88 15.53 -12.41
N SER A 188 0.05 15.44 -11.47
CA SER A 188 1.35 16.12 -11.53
C SER A 188 2.43 15.10 -11.82
N THR A 189 3.14 15.25 -12.94
CA THR A 189 4.19 14.33 -13.34
C THR A 189 5.48 15.07 -13.68
N GLN A 190 6.58 14.57 -13.16
CA GLN A 190 7.92 15.06 -13.48
C GLN A 190 8.23 14.77 -14.96
N HIS A 191 8.91 15.71 -15.63
CA HIS A 191 9.23 15.63 -17.05
C HIS A 191 10.58 16.27 -17.38
N SER A 192 11.10 15.98 -18.59
CA SER A 192 12.29 16.66 -19.11
C SER A 192 12.02 18.14 -19.39
N PRO A 193 13.05 19.01 -19.38
CA PRO A 193 12.87 20.43 -19.63
C PRO A 193 12.46 20.77 -21.08
N ASP A 194 12.64 19.84 -22.02
CA ASP A 194 12.52 20.08 -23.46
C ASP A 194 11.08 19.98 -24.00
N ILE A 195 10.14 19.43 -23.20
CA ILE A 195 8.74 19.29 -23.59
C ILE A 195 7.94 20.56 -23.28
N SER A 196 7.10 21.02 -24.21
CA SER A 196 6.19 22.12 -23.96
C SER A 196 5.04 21.70 -23.03
N GLN A 197 4.49 22.64 -22.25
CA GLN A 197 3.36 22.35 -21.37
C GLN A 197 2.09 21.93 -22.13
N GLU A 198 1.89 22.43 -23.32
CA GLU A 198 0.75 22.08 -24.17
C GLU A 198 0.86 20.62 -24.65
N GLU A 199 2.02 20.25 -25.15
CA GLU A 199 2.28 18.88 -25.60
C GLU A 199 2.24 17.89 -24.45
N LEU A 200 2.87 18.22 -23.30
CA LEU A 200 2.80 17.42 -22.07
C LEU A 200 1.35 17.13 -21.67
N ARG A 201 0.50 18.16 -21.59
CA ARG A 201 -0.91 18.03 -21.21
C ARG A 201 -1.67 17.17 -22.20
N THR A 202 -1.46 17.37 -23.50
CA THR A 202 -2.11 16.56 -24.53
C THR A 202 -1.72 15.09 -24.39
N LYS A 203 -0.42 14.80 -24.26
CA LYS A 203 0.06 13.42 -24.15
C LYS A 203 -0.37 12.74 -22.85
N VAL A 204 -0.36 13.44 -21.73
CA VAL A 204 -0.84 12.91 -20.45
C VAL A 204 -2.34 12.61 -20.52
N MET A 205 -3.12 13.47 -21.17
CA MET A 205 -4.56 13.23 -21.36
C MET A 205 -4.81 11.96 -22.18
N GLU A 206 -4.22 11.89 -23.39
CA GLU A 206 -4.40 10.80 -24.35
C GLU A 206 -3.87 9.44 -23.85
N GLU A 207 -2.72 9.42 -23.16
CA GLU A 207 -1.99 8.18 -22.87
C GLU A 207 -2.17 7.69 -21.43
N ILE A 208 -2.62 8.56 -20.51
CA ILE A 208 -2.77 8.22 -19.09
C ILE A 208 -4.21 8.37 -18.63
N ILE A 209 -4.81 9.56 -18.75
CA ILE A 209 -6.10 9.87 -18.13
C ILE A 209 -7.24 9.15 -18.84
N GLU A 210 -7.39 9.34 -20.15
CA GLU A 210 -8.47 8.74 -20.94
C GLU A 210 -8.46 7.21 -20.94
N PRO A 211 -7.29 6.51 -21.05
CA PRO A 211 -7.27 5.06 -21.00
C PRO A 211 -7.60 4.45 -19.64
N VAL A 212 -7.40 5.21 -18.54
CA VAL A 212 -7.58 4.71 -17.17
C VAL A 212 -8.97 4.99 -16.63
N LEU A 213 -9.51 6.20 -16.88
CA LEU A 213 -10.75 6.62 -16.24
C LEU A 213 -11.96 6.19 -17.05
N PRO A 214 -12.97 5.53 -16.43
CA PRO A 214 -14.17 5.11 -17.11
C PRO A 214 -14.96 6.30 -17.69
N SER A 215 -15.28 6.24 -18.97
CA SER A 215 -15.97 7.32 -19.68
C SER A 215 -17.36 7.65 -19.13
N ASN A 216 -18.03 6.69 -18.49
CA ASN A 216 -19.35 6.88 -17.87
C ASN A 216 -19.29 7.73 -16.59
N TRP A 217 -18.12 7.91 -15.98
CA TRP A 217 -17.90 8.79 -14.83
C TRP A 217 -17.30 10.15 -15.22
N MET A 218 -16.85 10.29 -16.48
CA MET A 218 -16.30 11.54 -17.01
C MET A 218 -17.40 12.35 -17.72
N SER A 219 -17.31 13.66 -17.64
CA SER A 219 -18.21 14.59 -18.33
C SER A 219 -17.49 15.87 -18.72
N SER A 220 -18.16 16.76 -19.46
CA SER A 220 -17.63 18.09 -19.79
C SER A 220 -17.48 19.01 -18.54
N GLU A 221 -18.06 18.62 -17.41
CA GLU A 221 -17.94 19.34 -16.14
C GLU A 221 -16.75 18.85 -15.29
N THR A 222 -16.16 17.69 -15.62
CA THR A 222 -15.00 17.15 -14.92
C THR A 222 -13.81 18.09 -15.05
N LYS A 223 -13.30 18.58 -13.94
CA LYS A 223 -12.13 19.47 -13.89
C LYS A 223 -10.86 18.66 -14.02
N ILE A 224 -10.02 18.99 -14.99
CA ILE A 224 -8.75 18.27 -15.22
C ILE A 224 -7.58 19.22 -15.04
N PHE A 225 -6.69 18.88 -14.12
CA PHE A 225 -5.48 19.64 -13.77
C PHE A 225 -4.24 18.80 -14.02
N ILE A 226 -3.52 19.09 -15.11
CA ILE A 226 -2.26 18.46 -15.45
C ILE A 226 -1.14 19.47 -15.24
N ASN A 227 -0.20 19.17 -14.33
CA ASN A 227 0.89 20.07 -13.92
C ASN A 227 0.37 21.52 -13.74
N PRO A 228 -0.55 21.78 -12.79
CA PRO A 228 -1.21 23.08 -12.66
C PRO A 228 -0.25 24.22 -12.31
N THR A 229 0.91 23.91 -11.73
CA THR A 229 1.98 24.90 -11.44
C THR A 229 2.88 25.20 -12.63
N GLY A 230 2.67 24.52 -13.77
CA GLY A 230 3.50 24.63 -14.97
C GLY A 230 4.60 23.57 -15.02
N GLN A 231 5.86 23.96 -14.81
CA GLN A 231 7.00 23.02 -14.89
C GLN A 231 7.12 22.14 -13.64
N PHE A 232 7.44 20.85 -13.88
CA PHE A 232 7.84 19.90 -12.85
C PHE A 232 9.07 19.13 -13.33
N VAL A 233 10.19 19.82 -13.48
CA VAL A 233 11.48 19.26 -13.92
C VAL A 233 12.27 18.73 -12.72
N ILE A 234 12.34 19.49 -11.63
CA ILE A 234 13.00 19.07 -10.40
C ILE A 234 11.99 18.29 -9.55
N GLY A 235 12.24 17.01 -9.34
CA GLY A 235 11.38 16.10 -8.58
C GLY A 235 12.19 14.97 -7.94
N GLY A 236 11.49 13.95 -7.45
CA GLY A 236 12.10 12.82 -6.78
C GLY A 236 12.91 13.23 -5.55
N PRO A 237 13.94 12.45 -5.16
CA PRO A 237 14.75 12.71 -3.96
C PRO A 237 15.52 14.04 -3.98
N VAL A 238 15.67 14.65 -5.16
CA VAL A 238 16.24 15.99 -5.27
C VAL A 238 15.26 17.05 -4.82
N GLY A 239 14.00 16.92 -5.22
CA GLY A 239 12.95 17.87 -4.87
C GLY A 239 12.54 17.79 -3.40
N ASP A 240 12.36 16.59 -2.88
CA ASP A 240 11.87 16.36 -1.51
C ASP A 240 12.58 15.18 -0.84
N CYS A 241 12.54 15.14 0.49
CA CYS A 241 13.09 14.05 1.30
C CYS A 241 12.07 12.91 1.39
N GLY A 242 12.50 11.68 1.09
CA GLY A 242 11.71 10.48 1.25
C GLY A 242 12.05 9.72 2.52
N LEU A 243 11.03 9.19 3.19
CA LEU A 243 11.16 8.31 4.35
C LEU A 243 10.16 7.15 4.25
N THR A 244 10.60 5.98 4.73
CA THR A 244 9.75 4.81 4.87
C THR A 244 8.54 5.11 5.75
N GLY A 245 7.35 4.64 5.33
CA GLY A 245 6.14 4.70 6.13
C GLY A 245 5.46 6.07 6.20
N ARG A 246 5.73 6.99 5.26
CA ARG A 246 5.09 8.30 5.21
C ARG A 246 3.91 8.39 4.22
N LYS A 247 3.53 7.28 3.61
CA LYS A 247 2.40 7.21 2.65
C LYS A 247 1.35 6.17 3.07
N ILE A 248 1.14 6.02 4.40
CA ILE A 248 0.28 4.98 4.97
C ILE A 248 -1.18 5.03 4.50
N ILE A 249 -1.70 6.21 4.17
CA ILE A 249 -3.05 6.37 3.65
C ILE A 249 -3.12 5.99 2.16
N VAL A 250 -2.09 6.33 1.38
CA VAL A 250 -1.91 5.87 -0.01
C VAL A 250 -1.76 4.34 -0.04
N ASP A 251 -1.02 3.77 0.89
CA ASP A 251 -0.78 2.33 0.99
C ASP A 251 -2.05 1.52 1.31
N THR A 252 -3.09 2.16 1.85
CA THR A 252 -4.30 1.51 2.32
C THR A 252 -5.55 1.92 1.51
N TYR A 253 -6.43 2.73 2.07
CA TYR A 253 -7.76 2.96 1.48
C TYR A 253 -8.01 4.42 1.07
N GLY A 254 -6.96 5.25 0.97
CA GLY A 254 -7.07 6.64 0.50
C GLY A 254 -7.91 7.54 1.41
N GLY A 255 -8.05 7.19 2.69
CA GLY A 255 -8.84 7.93 3.66
C GLY A 255 -10.28 7.46 3.82
N MET A 256 -10.78 6.52 3.00
CA MET A 256 -12.15 6.01 3.08
C MET A 256 -12.37 5.17 4.35
N ALA A 257 -11.35 4.46 4.81
CA ALA A 257 -11.36 3.70 6.05
C ALA A 257 -10.47 4.37 7.11
N ARG A 258 -10.70 4.00 8.37
CA ARG A 258 -9.82 4.35 9.48
C ARG A 258 -8.44 3.72 9.30
N HIS A 259 -7.45 4.25 10.00
CA HIS A 259 -6.08 3.73 9.99
C HIS A 259 -5.52 3.65 11.41
N GLY A 260 -4.82 2.55 11.73
CA GLY A 260 -4.23 2.34 13.05
C GLY A 260 -2.91 3.11 13.30
N GLY A 261 -2.32 3.65 12.25
CA GLY A 261 -1.07 4.42 12.30
C GLY A 261 0.20 3.63 11.97
N GLY A 262 0.14 2.28 11.95
CA GLY A 262 1.29 1.43 11.63
C GLY A 262 1.65 1.45 10.13
N ALA A 263 2.92 1.70 9.81
CA ALA A 263 3.44 1.55 8.45
C ALA A 263 3.75 0.08 8.14
N PHE A 264 3.74 -0.28 6.86
CA PHE A 264 3.97 -1.66 6.39
C PHE A 264 5.40 -1.90 5.93
N SER A 265 5.89 -1.07 5.00
CA SER A 265 7.18 -1.26 4.36
C SER A 265 8.33 -1.31 5.37
N GLY A 266 9.31 -2.17 5.10
CA GLY A 266 10.47 -2.40 5.96
C GLY A 266 10.24 -3.39 7.10
N LYS A 267 9.03 -3.92 7.26
CA LYS A 267 8.65 -4.85 8.34
C LYS A 267 8.41 -6.27 7.81
N ASP A 268 9.00 -7.27 8.46
CA ASP A 268 8.66 -8.68 8.24
C ASP A 268 7.26 -9.01 8.80
N PRO A 269 6.63 -10.15 8.40
CA PRO A 269 5.25 -10.45 8.77
C PRO A 269 5.01 -10.76 10.25
N SER A 270 6.03 -10.84 11.09
CA SER A 270 5.84 -10.94 12.55
C SER A 270 5.30 -9.65 13.16
N LYS A 271 5.45 -8.53 12.48
CA LYS A 271 4.90 -7.25 12.89
C LYS A 271 3.42 -7.18 12.51
N VAL A 272 2.56 -7.16 13.51
CA VAL A 272 1.09 -7.13 13.33
C VAL A 272 0.60 -5.87 12.61
N ASP A 273 1.34 -4.78 12.66
CA ASP A 273 1.08 -3.58 11.85
C ASP A 273 0.87 -3.95 10.37
N ARG A 274 1.68 -4.88 9.85
CA ARG A 274 1.60 -5.35 8.47
C ARG A 274 0.69 -6.56 8.34
N SER A 275 0.96 -7.64 9.03
CA SER A 275 0.26 -8.91 8.85
C SER A 275 -1.22 -8.83 9.25
N ALA A 276 -1.56 -8.12 10.32
CA ALA A 276 -2.96 -7.99 10.74
C ALA A 276 -3.74 -6.98 9.89
N ALA A 277 -3.09 -5.95 9.31
CA ALA A 277 -3.74 -5.09 8.32
C ALA A 277 -4.06 -5.87 7.04
N TYR A 278 -3.15 -6.75 6.58
CA TYR A 278 -3.41 -7.65 5.44
C TYR A 278 -4.53 -8.64 5.75
N ALA A 279 -4.53 -9.25 6.94
CA ALA A 279 -5.62 -10.15 7.35
C ALA A 279 -6.95 -9.40 7.49
N GLY A 280 -6.95 -8.17 8.01
CA GLY A 280 -8.14 -7.33 8.06
C GLY A 280 -8.72 -7.06 6.67
N ARG A 281 -7.84 -6.79 5.68
CA ARG A 281 -8.25 -6.68 4.27
C ARG A 281 -8.88 -7.97 3.75
N TYR A 282 -8.24 -9.11 4.01
CA TYR A 282 -8.72 -10.43 3.61
C TYR A 282 -10.11 -10.73 4.19
N VAL A 283 -10.30 -10.48 5.48
CA VAL A 283 -11.60 -10.64 6.16
C VAL A 283 -12.67 -9.74 5.54
N ALA A 284 -12.41 -8.43 5.46
CA ALA A 284 -13.38 -7.48 4.93
C ALA A 284 -13.75 -7.79 3.48
N LYS A 285 -12.77 -8.19 2.66
CA LYS A 285 -12.99 -8.55 1.26
C LYS A 285 -13.86 -9.80 1.11
N ASN A 286 -13.64 -10.83 1.92
CA ASN A 286 -14.47 -12.03 1.91
C ASN A 286 -15.90 -11.75 2.39
N ILE A 287 -16.11 -10.88 3.39
CA ILE A 287 -17.44 -10.47 3.85
C ILE A 287 -18.23 -9.80 2.72
N VAL A 288 -17.62 -8.86 2.01
CA VAL A 288 -18.27 -8.16 0.89
C VAL A 288 -18.48 -9.10 -0.29
N ALA A 289 -17.51 -9.92 -0.63
CA ALA A 289 -17.62 -10.92 -1.70
C ALA A 289 -18.70 -11.98 -1.43
N ALA A 290 -18.89 -12.37 -0.16
CA ALA A 290 -19.98 -13.25 0.27
C ALA A 290 -21.36 -12.60 0.15
N GLY A 291 -21.43 -11.29 -0.09
CA GLY A 291 -22.67 -10.53 -0.13
C GLY A 291 -23.31 -10.31 1.23
N LEU A 292 -22.57 -10.50 2.33
CA LEU A 292 -23.02 -10.21 3.71
C LEU A 292 -23.22 -8.71 3.94
N SER A 293 -22.47 -7.87 3.24
CA SER A 293 -22.64 -6.41 3.23
C SER A 293 -22.14 -5.81 1.91
N GLU A 294 -22.53 -4.57 1.60
CA GLU A 294 -21.99 -3.83 0.46
C GLU A 294 -20.64 -3.18 0.76
N ARG A 295 -20.38 -2.87 2.02
CA ARG A 295 -19.10 -2.38 2.55
C ARG A 295 -18.90 -2.85 3.97
N CYS A 296 -17.65 -3.04 4.35
CA CYS A 296 -17.27 -3.54 5.65
C CYS A 296 -15.94 -2.93 6.10
N GLU A 297 -15.91 -2.46 7.33
CA GLU A 297 -14.69 -2.09 8.05
C GLU A 297 -14.53 -3.02 9.25
N ILE A 298 -13.37 -3.62 9.41
CA ILE A 298 -13.00 -4.42 10.59
C ILE A 298 -11.82 -3.79 11.30
N GLN A 299 -11.86 -3.73 12.63
CA GLN A 299 -10.74 -3.38 13.50
C GLN A 299 -10.30 -4.61 14.26
N ILE A 300 -8.99 -4.86 14.29
CA ILE A 300 -8.35 -5.91 15.08
C ILE A 300 -7.29 -5.25 15.96
N SER A 301 -7.26 -5.58 17.26
CA SER A 301 -6.26 -5.03 18.18
C SER A 301 -5.51 -6.11 18.91
N TYR A 302 -4.26 -5.79 19.29
CA TYR A 302 -3.33 -6.70 19.97
C TYR A 302 -2.68 -6.03 21.17
N ALA A 303 -2.27 -6.85 22.13
CA ALA A 303 -1.34 -6.49 23.20
C ALA A 303 -0.02 -7.22 23.01
N ILE A 304 1.09 -6.55 23.32
CA ILE A 304 2.42 -7.14 23.22
C ILE A 304 2.51 -8.46 24.00
N GLY A 305 3.08 -9.50 23.38
CA GLY A 305 3.26 -10.81 24.00
C GLY A 305 2.00 -11.68 24.11
N ILE A 306 0.83 -11.19 23.67
CA ILE A 306 -0.43 -11.93 23.68
C ILE A 306 -0.76 -12.40 22.27
N ALA A 307 -1.11 -13.70 22.13
CA ALA A 307 -1.46 -14.28 20.84
C ALA A 307 -2.90 -13.92 20.40
N GLU A 308 -3.87 -14.02 21.31
CA GLU A 308 -5.26 -13.69 20.98
C GLU A 308 -5.45 -12.19 20.77
N PRO A 309 -6.21 -11.77 19.73
CA PRO A 309 -6.62 -10.38 19.60
C PRO A 309 -7.34 -9.88 20.83
N THR A 310 -6.99 -8.69 21.31
CA THR A 310 -7.66 -8.08 22.48
C THR A 310 -9.06 -7.61 22.14
N SER A 311 -9.32 -7.25 20.89
CA SER A 311 -10.68 -6.97 20.39
C SER A 311 -10.79 -7.18 18.89
N ILE A 312 -12.00 -7.51 18.44
CA ILE A 312 -12.44 -7.51 17.05
C ILE A 312 -13.73 -6.69 17.00
N SER A 313 -13.75 -5.64 16.21
CA SER A 313 -14.93 -4.79 15.99
C SER A 313 -15.19 -4.70 14.49
N LEU A 314 -16.47 -4.66 14.11
CA LEU A 314 -16.90 -4.64 12.72
C LEU A 314 -18.01 -3.59 12.55
N ASN A 315 -18.02 -2.95 11.40
CA ASN A 315 -19.05 -2.01 10.99
C ASN A 315 -19.40 -2.24 9.51
N THR A 316 -20.62 -2.60 9.23
CA THR A 316 -21.17 -2.73 7.87
C THR A 316 -21.83 -1.45 7.36
N PHE A 317 -21.78 -0.35 8.12
CA PHE A 317 -22.36 0.95 7.77
C PHE A 317 -23.87 0.86 7.44
N GLY A 318 -24.57 -0.07 8.07
CA GLY A 318 -26.00 -0.31 7.85
C GLY A 318 -26.32 -1.06 6.54
N THR A 319 -25.32 -1.62 5.85
CA THR A 319 -25.51 -2.43 4.63
C THR A 319 -25.50 -3.93 4.91
N GLY A 320 -25.31 -4.34 6.17
CA GLY A 320 -25.29 -5.74 6.59
C GLY A 320 -26.63 -6.43 6.39
N LYS A 321 -26.60 -7.66 5.88
CA LYS A 321 -27.80 -8.51 5.71
C LYS A 321 -28.15 -9.28 6.99
N ILE A 322 -27.17 -9.45 7.86
CA ILE A 322 -27.31 -9.99 9.22
C ILE A 322 -26.63 -9.01 10.21
N PRO A 323 -26.93 -9.10 11.51
CA PRO A 323 -26.29 -8.26 12.53
C PRO A 323 -24.76 -8.35 12.52
N ASP A 324 -24.07 -7.23 12.78
CA ASP A 324 -22.61 -7.17 12.82
C ASP A 324 -22.02 -8.18 13.82
N GLU A 325 -22.68 -8.46 14.94
CA GLU A 325 -22.26 -9.46 15.94
C GLU A 325 -22.28 -10.90 15.39
N GLU A 326 -23.22 -11.21 14.50
CA GLU A 326 -23.28 -12.52 13.84
C GLU A 326 -22.14 -12.65 12.81
N ILE A 327 -21.83 -11.56 12.08
CA ILE A 327 -20.67 -11.53 11.17
C ILE A 327 -19.37 -11.70 11.95
N ILE A 328 -19.20 -11.04 13.12
CA ILE A 328 -18.03 -11.21 14.00
C ILE A 328 -17.90 -12.67 14.44
N SER A 329 -19.01 -13.36 14.70
CA SER A 329 -18.98 -14.79 15.09
C SER A 329 -18.47 -15.65 13.95
N LEU A 330 -18.89 -15.40 12.69
CA LEU A 330 -18.37 -16.07 11.50
C LEU A 330 -16.88 -15.75 11.29
N VAL A 331 -16.45 -14.51 11.53
CA VAL A 331 -15.04 -14.14 11.45
C VAL A 331 -14.21 -14.98 12.43
N ARG A 332 -14.63 -15.11 13.67
CA ARG A 332 -13.93 -15.92 14.69
C ARG A 332 -13.89 -17.41 14.36
N GLU A 333 -14.89 -17.92 13.66
CA GLU A 333 -14.96 -19.32 13.26
C GLU A 333 -14.02 -19.65 12.08
N HIS A 334 -13.91 -18.73 11.10
CA HIS A 334 -13.28 -19.01 9.82
C HIS A 334 -11.87 -18.41 9.64
N PHE A 335 -11.46 -17.43 10.49
CA PHE A 335 -10.18 -16.76 10.36
C PHE A 335 -9.34 -16.86 11.63
N ASP A 336 -8.14 -17.40 11.51
CA ASP A 336 -7.18 -17.40 12.62
C ASP A 336 -6.44 -16.05 12.66
N LEU A 337 -6.86 -15.17 13.55
CA LEU A 337 -6.33 -13.82 13.69
C LEU A 337 -5.19 -13.72 14.73
N ARG A 338 -4.68 -14.84 15.25
CA ARG A 338 -3.46 -14.87 16.06
C ARG A 338 -2.23 -14.59 15.19
N PRO A 339 -1.13 -13.96 15.69
CA PRO A 339 0.03 -13.61 14.89
C PRO A 339 0.59 -14.76 14.03
N LYS A 340 0.72 -15.96 14.59
CA LYS A 340 1.13 -17.16 13.85
C LYS A 340 0.09 -17.60 12.81
N GLY A 341 -1.19 -17.48 13.17
CA GLY A 341 -2.31 -17.78 12.28
C GLY A 341 -2.35 -16.86 11.05
N LEU A 342 -2.18 -15.55 11.24
CA LEU A 342 -2.11 -14.56 10.14
C LEU A 342 -1.04 -14.93 9.12
N ILE A 343 0.16 -15.24 9.61
CA ILE A 343 1.33 -15.57 8.77
C ILE A 343 1.07 -16.85 7.98
N SER A 344 0.51 -17.88 8.62
CA SER A 344 0.22 -19.15 7.98
C SER A 344 -0.94 -19.06 7.00
N MET A 345 -2.06 -18.43 7.39
CA MET A 345 -3.27 -18.27 6.58
C MET A 345 -2.99 -17.52 5.28
N LEU A 346 -2.16 -16.50 5.34
CA LEU A 346 -1.80 -15.66 4.19
C LEU A 346 -0.47 -16.02 3.53
N ASP A 347 0.22 -17.06 4.01
CA ASP A 347 1.52 -17.51 3.48
C ASP A 347 2.53 -16.37 3.32
N LEU A 348 2.76 -15.63 4.41
CA LEU A 348 3.51 -14.36 4.38
C LEU A 348 5.04 -14.52 4.46
N LYS A 349 5.58 -15.73 4.67
CA LYS A 349 7.04 -15.96 4.72
C LYS A 349 7.67 -16.14 3.33
N ARG A 350 7.30 -15.24 2.41
CA ARG A 350 7.77 -15.23 1.02
C ARG A 350 8.31 -13.85 0.63
N PRO A 351 9.23 -13.75 -0.34
CA PRO A 351 9.73 -12.45 -0.82
C PRO A 351 8.72 -11.80 -1.78
N ILE A 352 7.68 -11.18 -1.24
CA ILE A 352 6.55 -10.56 -1.97
C ILE A 352 6.40 -9.07 -1.68
N TYR A 353 7.23 -8.52 -0.81
CA TYR A 353 6.99 -7.20 -0.18
C TYR A 353 7.42 -6.03 -1.05
N LEU A 354 8.53 -6.12 -1.78
CA LEU A 354 8.96 -5.07 -2.73
C LEU A 354 7.83 -4.66 -3.69
N ARG A 355 7.08 -5.64 -4.20
CA ARG A 355 5.98 -5.39 -5.13
C ARG A 355 4.77 -4.70 -4.51
N THR A 356 4.62 -4.74 -3.18
CA THR A 356 3.56 -4.01 -2.47
C THR A 356 3.89 -2.55 -2.24
N ALA A 357 5.17 -2.18 -2.26
CA ALA A 357 5.66 -0.88 -1.82
C ALA A 357 5.31 0.29 -2.76
N ALA A 358 4.71 0.02 -3.91
CA ALA A 358 4.18 1.03 -4.82
C ALA A 358 2.76 0.64 -5.28
N ASN A 359 1.94 1.62 -5.68
CA ASN A 359 0.59 1.46 -6.21
C ASN A 359 -0.43 0.87 -5.19
N GLY A 360 -0.19 1.06 -3.90
CA GLY A 360 -1.03 0.55 -2.80
C GLY A 360 -0.83 -0.94 -2.51
N HIS A 361 -1.07 -1.32 -1.26
CA HIS A 361 -0.97 -2.71 -0.80
C HIS A 361 -2.25 -3.52 -1.06
N PHE A 362 -3.37 -2.83 -1.28
CA PHE A 362 -4.70 -3.43 -1.45
C PHE A 362 -5.30 -3.13 -2.82
N GLY A 363 -6.27 -3.97 -3.23
CA GLY A 363 -6.91 -3.85 -4.54
C GLY A 363 -6.05 -4.41 -5.68
N ARG A 364 -5.11 -5.28 -5.38
CA ARG A 364 -4.19 -5.89 -6.33
C ARG A 364 -4.81 -7.16 -6.94
N LEU A 365 -4.41 -7.45 -8.19
CA LEU A 365 -4.86 -8.64 -8.93
C LEU A 365 -3.77 -9.73 -9.02
N ASP A 366 -2.63 -9.47 -8.45
CA ASP A 366 -1.48 -10.41 -8.43
C ASP A 366 -1.80 -11.61 -7.53
N GLU A 367 -1.63 -12.83 -8.02
CA GLU A 367 -1.98 -14.08 -7.30
C GLU A 367 -1.16 -14.28 -6.01
N GLU A 368 0.04 -13.72 -5.93
CA GLU A 368 0.89 -13.79 -4.75
C GLU A 368 0.36 -12.99 -3.55
N PHE A 369 -0.52 -12.01 -3.78
CA PHE A 369 -1.12 -11.21 -2.71
C PHE A 369 -2.34 -11.91 -2.13
N THR A 370 -2.09 -12.86 -1.28
CA THR A 370 -3.07 -13.80 -0.72
C THR A 370 -4.20 -13.13 0.05
N TRP A 371 -3.99 -11.93 0.59
CA TRP A 371 -5.02 -11.13 1.26
C TRP A 371 -6.09 -10.56 0.32
N GLU A 372 -5.89 -10.69 -0.99
CA GLU A 372 -6.88 -10.32 -2.00
C GLU A 372 -7.77 -11.49 -2.46
N ARG A 373 -7.54 -12.70 -1.95
CA ARG A 373 -8.39 -13.87 -2.24
C ARG A 373 -9.78 -13.73 -1.61
N THR A 374 -10.77 -14.34 -2.28
CA THR A 374 -12.17 -14.41 -1.81
C THR A 374 -12.63 -15.85 -1.64
N ASP A 375 -11.71 -16.74 -1.33
CA ASP A 375 -11.87 -18.19 -1.25
C ASP A 375 -12.71 -18.67 -0.07
N LEU A 376 -12.98 -17.82 0.93
CA LEU A 376 -13.90 -18.08 2.03
C LEU A 376 -15.30 -17.48 1.82
N ALA A 377 -15.53 -16.73 0.74
CA ALA A 377 -16.82 -16.07 0.50
C ALA A 377 -18.00 -17.03 0.48
N ASP A 378 -17.89 -18.18 -0.22
CA ASP A 378 -18.95 -19.19 -0.28
C ASP A 378 -19.24 -19.86 1.08
N GLN A 379 -18.24 -19.94 1.96
CA GLN A 379 -18.41 -20.50 3.30
C GLN A 379 -19.14 -19.49 4.19
N LEU A 380 -18.76 -18.22 4.13
CA LEU A 380 -19.43 -17.14 4.88
C LEU A 380 -20.87 -16.93 4.39
N ALA A 381 -21.14 -17.07 3.10
CA ALA A 381 -22.50 -16.94 2.54
C ALA A 381 -23.50 -17.98 3.06
N LYS A 382 -23.04 -19.11 3.63
CA LYS A 382 -23.92 -20.10 4.28
C LYS A 382 -24.54 -19.57 5.58
N GLY A 383 -24.03 -18.48 6.13
CA GLY A 383 -24.61 -17.77 7.26
C GLY A 383 -25.79 -16.87 6.89
N LEU A 384 -26.12 -16.73 5.58
CA LEU A 384 -27.31 -16.04 5.08
C LEU A 384 -28.51 -17.00 5.03
#